data_b033b503df5c611d3a9767c2424fd68a
#
_entry.id   b033b503df5c611d3a9767c2424fd68a
#
_cell.length_a   1.000
_cell.length_b   1.000
_cell.length_c   1.000
_cell.angle_alpha   90.00
_cell.angle_beta   90.00
_cell.angle_gamma   90.00
#
_symmetry.space_group_name_H-M   'P 1'
#
loop_
_entity.id
_entity.type
_entity.pdbx_description
1 polymer ?
#
loop_
_entity_poly.entity_id
_entity_poly.type
_entity_poly.pdbx_seq_one_letter_code
_entity_poly.pdbx_strand_id
1 'polypeptide(L)'
;MNQYNGFTPRAAAALEGAQRAAQQAGHTYIGSEHLLLALLREGAGAAYTLLFQRRVTAGKTERALLQMVGRGHPTLLESEETTVHYRAAVEEALREAQMGGFLQAGTEHLLLALCGQQDSGAVRLMNKLAVDIPNLTIALRETIRLEQCEQNND
;
A
#
# COMPACT_ATOMS: atom_id res chain seq x y z
N MET A 1 19.10 12.86 3.48
CA MET A 1 18.54 12.37 2.21
C MET A 1 17.23 11.64 2.49
N ASN A 2 16.19 11.98 1.76
CA ASN A 2 14.88 11.34 1.97
C ASN A 2 14.87 9.98 1.29
N GLN A 3 14.74 8.91 2.10
CA GLN A 3 14.72 7.54 1.57
C GLN A 3 13.47 7.24 0.75
N TYR A 4 12.45 8.11 0.82
CA TYR A 4 11.21 7.97 0.07
C TYR A 4 11.12 8.97 -1.09
N ASN A 5 12.28 9.31 -1.64
CA ASN A 5 12.36 10.20 -2.79
C ASN A 5 11.58 9.59 -3.97
N GLY A 6 10.81 10.41 -4.65
CA GLY A 6 9.94 9.95 -5.74
C GLY A 6 8.52 9.66 -5.31
N PHE A 7 8.19 9.78 -4.02
CA PHE A 7 6.84 9.56 -3.50
C PHE A 7 6.24 10.86 -2.99
N THR A 8 4.92 10.95 -3.09
CA THR A 8 4.19 12.06 -2.46
C THR A 8 4.36 11.98 -0.95
N PRO A 9 4.15 13.10 -0.21
CA PRO A 9 4.26 13.06 1.26
C PRO A 9 3.35 12.01 1.89
N ARG A 10 2.14 11.83 1.37
CA ARG A 10 1.21 10.82 1.90
C ARG A 10 1.68 9.40 1.63
N ALA A 11 2.20 9.15 0.42
CA ALA A 11 2.75 7.83 0.09
C ALA A 11 3.98 7.53 0.95
N ALA A 12 4.86 8.51 1.14
CA ALA A 12 6.02 8.36 2.02
C ALA A 12 5.59 8.05 3.45
N ALA A 13 4.55 8.73 3.94
CA ALA A 13 4.01 8.46 5.29
C ALA A 13 3.48 7.04 5.40
N ALA A 14 2.84 6.52 4.34
CA ALA A 14 2.36 5.13 4.34
C ALA A 14 3.54 4.14 4.39
N LEU A 15 4.62 4.42 3.67
CA LEU A 15 5.80 3.56 3.72
C LEU A 15 6.43 3.53 5.12
N GLU A 16 6.51 4.68 5.79
CA GLU A 16 6.96 4.73 7.18
C GLU A 16 5.99 3.98 8.09
N GLY A 17 4.68 4.15 7.83
CA GLY A 17 3.63 3.46 8.58
C GLY A 17 3.70 1.95 8.47
N ALA A 18 4.16 1.42 7.33
CA ALA A 18 4.33 -0.02 7.16
C ALA A 18 5.35 -0.58 8.15
N GLN A 19 6.45 0.14 8.38
CA GLN A 19 7.44 -0.26 9.38
C GLN A 19 6.83 -0.27 10.78
N ARG A 20 6.09 0.79 11.13
CA ARG A 20 5.41 0.86 12.45
C ARG A 20 4.39 -0.26 12.61
N ALA A 21 3.64 -0.57 11.55
CA ALA A 21 2.65 -1.65 11.61
C ALA A 21 3.31 -3.00 11.89
N ALA A 22 4.42 -3.29 11.25
CA ALA A 22 5.18 -4.53 11.48
C ALA A 22 5.68 -4.59 12.92
N GLN A 23 6.26 -3.49 13.42
CA GLN A 23 6.77 -3.42 14.79
C GLN A 23 5.66 -3.64 15.81
N GLN A 24 4.51 -2.99 15.62
CA GLN A 24 3.37 -3.11 16.53
C GLN A 24 2.81 -4.52 16.58
N ALA A 25 2.82 -5.22 15.44
CA ALA A 25 2.36 -6.61 15.36
C ALA A 25 3.40 -7.60 15.88
N GLY A 26 4.62 -7.14 16.17
CA GLY A 26 5.71 -8.02 16.62
C GLY A 26 6.30 -8.85 15.51
N HIS A 27 6.14 -8.43 14.28
CA HIS A 27 6.71 -9.14 13.13
C HIS A 27 8.15 -8.69 12.89
N THR A 28 8.97 -9.61 12.38
CA THR A 28 10.41 -9.36 12.16
C THR A 28 10.71 -8.89 10.75
N TYR A 29 9.67 -8.60 9.97
CA TYR A 29 9.80 -8.20 8.58
C TYR A 29 8.75 -7.15 8.25
N ILE A 30 9.02 -6.38 7.20
CA ILE A 30 8.06 -5.42 6.63
C ILE A 30 7.58 -6.00 5.31
N GLY A 31 6.31 -6.40 5.26
CA GLY A 31 5.73 -7.03 4.08
C GLY A 31 4.70 -6.14 3.40
N SER A 32 4.23 -6.62 2.24
CA SER A 32 3.19 -5.93 1.49
C SER A 32 1.89 -5.80 2.30
N GLU A 33 1.59 -6.77 3.18
CA GLU A 33 0.43 -6.71 4.07
C GLU A 33 0.52 -5.55 5.05
N HIS A 34 1.72 -5.23 5.54
CA HIS A 34 1.92 -4.07 6.41
C HIS A 34 1.73 -2.77 5.66
N LEU A 35 2.14 -2.73 4.39
CA LEU A 35 1.93 -1.55 3.56
C LEU A 35 0.43 -1.32 3.31
N LEU A 36 -0.32 -2.39 3.05
CA LEU A 36 -1.77 -2.26 2.87
C LEU A 36 -2.43 -1.67 4.11
N LEU A 37 -2.07 -2.17 5.29
CA LEU A 37 -2.60 -1.65 6.55
C LEU A 37 -2.20 -0.17 6.73
N ALA A 38 -0.96 0.18 6.41
CA ALA A 38 -0.49 1.54 6.53
C ALA A 38 -1.24 2.51 5.61
N LEU A 39 -1.56 2.08 4.39
CA LEU A 39 -2.36 2.88 3.47
C LEU A 39 -3.73 3.22 4.07
N LEU A 40 -4.33 2.25 4.75
CA LEU A 40 -5.61 2.47 5.42
C LEU A 40 -5.49 3.36 6.65
N ARG A 41 -4.40 3.24 7.40
CA ARG A 41 -4.17 4.05 8.60
C ARG A 41 -3.89 5.52 8.27
N GLU A 42 -3.53 5.83 7.03
CA GLU A 42 -3.37 7.22 6.62
C GLU A 42 -4.68 8.00 6.72
N GLY A 43 -5.82 7.35 6.55
CA GLY A 43 -7.13 7.96 6.71
C GLY A 43 -7.51 8.95 5.62
N ALA A 44 -6.72 9.07 4.57
CA ALA A 44 -6.99 9.94 3.44
C ALA A 44 -6.15 9.51 2.24
N GLY A 45 -6.42 10.10 1.08
CA GLY A 45 -5.74 9.77 -0.16
C GLY A 45 -6.54 8.82 -1.01
N ALA A 46 -6.15 8.67 -2.28
CA ALA A 46 -6.92 7.90 -3.25
C ALA A 46 -7.03 6.43 -2.85
N ALA A 47 -5.94 5.82 -2.37
CA ALA A 47 -5.97 4.41 -1.95
C ALA A 47 -6.95 4.20 -0.80
N TYR A 48 -6.86 5.07 0.23
CA TYR A 48 -7.78 4.99 1.37
C TYR A 48 -9.23 5.13 0.92
N THR A 49 -9.50 6.12 0.07
CA THR A 49 -10.87 6.41 -0.37
C THR A 49 -11.49 5.22 -1.10
N LEU A 50 -10.73 4.62 -2.03
CA LEU A 50 -11.23 3.49 -2.81
C LEU A 50 -11.46 2.25 -1.93
N LEU A 51 -10.56 2.01 -0.97
CA LEU A 51 -10.71 0.89 -0.04
C LEU A 51 -11.89 1.13 0.91
N PHE A 52 -12.01 2.35 1.43
CA PHE A 52 -13.10 2.70 2.35
C PHE A 52 -14.47 2.56 1.66
N GLN A 53 -14.59 2.96 0.40
CA GLN A 53 -15.81 2.79 -0.38
C GLN A 53 -16.22 1.32 -0.50
N ARG A 54 -15.25 0.42 -0.42
CA ARG A 54 -15.46 -1.03 -0.48
C ARG A 54 -15.56 -1.66 0.91
N ARG A 55 -15.74 -0.82 1.94
CA ARG A 55 -15.91 -1.22 3.33
C ARG A 55 -14.68 -1.90 3.93
N VAL A 56 -13.52 -1.60 3.37
CA VAL A 56 -12.23 -2.04 3.92
C VAL A 56 -11.74 -0.96 4.87
N THR A 57 -11.61 -1.31 6.15
CA THR A 57 -11.19 -0.37 7.19
C THR A 57 -9.88 -0.85 7.81
N ALA A 58 -9.15 0.07 8.46
CA ALA A 58 -7.91 -0.29 9.13
C ALA A 58 -8.14 -1.34 10.22
N GLY A 59 -9.23 -1.20 10.98
CA GLY A 59 -9.53 -2.17 12.05
C GLY A 59 -9.81 -3.58 11.55
N LYS A 60 -10.61 -3.69 10.50
CA LYS A 60 -10.89 -5.01 9.89
C LYS A 60 -9.61 -5.62 9.31
N THR A 61 -8.81 -4.79 8.67
CA THR A 61 -7.57 -5.23 8.04
C THR A 61 -6.56 -5.70 9.07
N GLU A 62 -6.42 -4.98 10.18
CA GLU A 62 -5.54 -5.39 11.27
C GLU A 62 -5.97 -6.72 11.85
N ARG A 63 -7.26 -6.90 12.11
CA ARG A 63 -7.76 -8.18 12.64
C ARG A 63 -7.51 -9.33 11.67
N ALA A 64 -7.76 -9.11 10.38
CA ALA A 64 -7.52 -10.14 9.37
C ALA A 64 -6.04 -10.46 9.24
N LEU A 65 -5.17 -9.45 9.32
CA LEU A 65 -3.72 -9.65 9.28
C LEU A 65 -3.26 -10.52 10.44
N LEU A 66 -3.72 -10.22 11.66
CA LEU A 66 -3.33 -10.97 12.83
C LEU A 66 -3.86 -12.42 12.80
N GLN A 67 -5.04 -12.64 12.23
CA GLN A 67 -5.56 -13.98 12.03
C GLN A 67 -4.73 -14.76 11.00
N MET A 68 -4.24 -14.08 9.98
CA MET A 68 -3.48 -14.70 8.89
C MET A 68 -2.04 -15.03 9.30
N VAL A 69 -1.38 -14.14 10.03
CA VAL A 69 0.05 -14.23 10.34
C VAL A 69 0.31 -14.47 11.82
N GLY A 70 -0.60 -14.04 12.68
CA GLY A 70 -0.42 -14.09 14.13
C GLY A 70 0.30 -12.84 14.65
N ARG A 71 0.31 -12.71 15.96
CA ARG A 71 0.99 -11.61 16.65
C ARG A 71 2.28 -12.13 17.27
N GLY A 72 3.38 -11.44 17.01
CA GLY A 72 4.64 -11.71 17.68
C GLY A 72 4.84 -10.78 18.87
N HIS A 73 6.04 -10.80 19.44
CA HIS A 73 6.41 -9.84 20.48
C HIS A 73 6.79 -8.51 19.83
N PRO A 74 6.36 -7.36 20.40
CA PRO A 74 6.81 -6.07 19.89
C PRO A 74 8.34 -6.00 19.88
N THR A 75 8.90 -5.60 18.77
CA THR A 75 10.34 -5.53 18.60
C THR A 75 10.70 -4.29 17.79
N LEU A 76 11.90 -3.76 18.03
CA LEU A 76 12.46 -2.72 17.19
C LEU A 76 13.14 -3.42 16.02
N LEU A 77 12.78 -2.99 14.82
CA LEU A 77 13.47 -3.45 13.63
C LEU A 77 14.74 -2.61 13.47
N GLU A 78 15.87 -3.22 13.79
CA GLU A 78 17.17 -2.53 13.71
C GLU A 78 17.62 -2.32 12.28
N SER A 79 17.13 -3.17 11.36
CA SER A 79 17.38 -3.03 9.95
C SER A 79 16.05 -3.13 9.23
N GLU A 80 15.98 -2.52 8.04
CA GLU A 80 14.77 -2.57 7.21
C GLU A 80 14.70 -3.93 6.52
N GLU A 81 14.25 -4.95 7.24
CA GLU A 81 14.04 -6.28 6.66
C GLU A 81 12.73 -6.28 5.91
N THR A 82 12.79 -6.08 4.60
CA THR A 82 11.62 -6.01 3.75
C THR A 82 11.48 -7.30 2.94
N THR A 83 10.23 -7.68 2.66
CA THR A 83 9.97 -8.84 1.81
C THR A 83 10.18 -8.48 0.34
N VAL A 84 10.33 -9.52 -0.48
CA VAL A 84 10.47 -9.34 -1.93
C VAL A 84 9.22 -8.65 -2.49
N HIS A 85 8.04 -9.03 -2.04
CA HIS A 85 6.79 -8.42 -2.52
C HIS A 85 6.68 -6.94 -2.13
N TYR A 86 7.12 -6.59 -0.92
CA TYR A 86 7.15 -5.19 -0.50
C TYR A 86 8.05 -4.36 -1.42
N ARG A 87 9.28 -4.82 -1.63
CA ARG A 87 10.23 -4.10 -2.48
C ARG A 87 9.74 -3.98 -3.91
N ALA A 88 9.17 -5.08 -4.44
CA ALA A 88 8.63 -5.09 -5.80
C ALA A 88 7.49 -4.10 -5.95
N ALA A 89 6.62 -3.98 -4.94
CA ALA A 89 5.50 -3.04 -4.98
C ALA A 89 6.00 -1.59 -4.99
N VAL A 90 7.02 -1.29 -4.18
CA VAL A 90 7.60 0.06 -4.14
C VAL A 90 8.19 0.42 -5.50
N GLU A 91 8.97 -0.48 -6.09
CA GLU A 91 9.59 -0.26 -7.40
C GLU A 91 8.54 -0.12 -8.51
N GLU A 92 7.52 -0.97 -8.49
CA GLU A 92 6.46 -0.93 -9.49
C GLU A 92 5.64 0.36 -9.39
N ALA A 93 5.38 0.84 -8.17
CA ALA A 93 4.67 2.11 -7.99
C ALA A 93 5.44 3.27 -8.61
N LEU A 94 6.76 3.31 -8.43
CA LEU A 94 7.60 4.34 -9.06
C LEU A 94 7.56 4.23 -10.58
N ARG A 95 7.63 3.01 -11.10
CA ARG A 95 7.59 2.77 -12.55
C ARG A 95 6.27 3.23 -13.15
N GLU A 96 5.17 2.86 -12.52
CA GLU A 96 3.83 3.24 -12.99
C GLU A 96 3.67 4.77 -13.01
N ALA A 97 4.16 5.44 -11.97
CA ALA A 97 4.07 6.90 -11.91
C ALA A 97 4.90 7.55 -13.01
N GLN A 98 6.12 7.06 -13.24
CA GLN A 98 6.99 7.58 -14.30
C GLN A 98 6.38 7.38 -15.67
N MET A 99 5.85 6.19 -15.93
CA MET A 99 5.21 5.88 -17.21
C MET A 99 3.98 6.74 -17.45
N GLY A 100 3.28 7.12 -16.39
CA GLY A 100 2.11 8.00 -16.47
C GLY A 100 2.45 9.49 -16.53
N GLY A 101 3.72 9.86 -16.47
CA GLY A 101 4.14 11.25 -16.52
C GLY A 101 4.00 12.00 -15.19
N PHE A 102 3.87 11.28 -14.08
CA PHE A 102 3.78 11.89 -12.75
C PHE A 102 5.17 12.20 -12.21
N LEU A 103 5.28 13.31 -11.49
CA LEU A 103 6.53 13.67 -10.83
C LEU A 103 6.81 12.79 -9.62
N GLN A 104 5.75 12.31 -8.96
CA GLN A 104 5.86 11.49 -7.76
C GLN A 104 4.80 10.41 -7.78
N ALA A 105 5.12 9.26 -7.15
CA ALA A 105 4.17 8.18 -6.97
C ALA A 105 3.32 8.46 -5.73
N GLY A 106 2.02 8.32 -5.87
CA GLY A 106 1.07 8.51 -4.77
C GLY A 106 0.58 7.19 -4.20
N THR A 107 -0.34 7.29 -3.24
CA THR A 107 -0.93 6.09 -2.62
C THR A 107 -1.65 5.22 -3.65
N GLU A 108 -2.26 5.83 -4.67
CA GLU A 108 -2.93 5.09 -5.75
C GLU A 108 -1.95 4.21 -6.52
N HIS A 109 -0.73 4.68 -6.74
CA HIS A 109 0.30 3.89 -7.42
C HIS A 109 0.76 2.73 -6.55
N LEU A 110 0.91 2.96 -5.24
CA LEU A 110 1.28 1.89 -4.31
C LEU A 110 0.20 0.80 -4.27
N LEU A 111 -1.06 1.19 -4.14
CA LEU A 111 -2.15 0.22 -4.08
C LEU A 111 -2.28 -0.54 -5.41
N LEU A 112 -2.13 0.16 -6.53
CA LEU A 112 -2.16 -0.49 -7.84
C LEU A 112 -1.07 -1.56 -7.97
N ALA A 113 0.14 -1.23 -7.50
CA ALA A 113 1.23 -2.19 -7.50
C ALA A 113 0.93 -3.42 -6.64
N LEU A 114 0.32 -3.21 -5.45
CA LEU A 114 -0.08 -4.31 -4.59
C LEU A 114 -1.12 -5.20 -5.27
N CYS A 115 -2.09 -4.60 -5.95
CA CYS A 115 -3.16 -5.34 -6.63
C CYS A 115 -2.62 -6.21 -7.77
N GLY A 116 -1.50 -5.83 -8.36
CA GLY A 116 -0.93 -6.56 -9.50
C GLY A 116 -0.05 -7.75 -9.11
N GLN A 117 0.19 -7.96 -7.83
CA GLN A 117 1.04 -9.07 -7.38
C GLN A 117 0.22 -10.35 -7.22
N GLN A 118 0.90 -11.49 -7.40
CA GLN A 118 0.30 -12.80 -7.17
C GLN A 118 0.82 -13.35 -5.85
N ASP A 119 -0.09 -13.89 -5.04
CA ASP A 119 0.23 -14.57 -3.78
C ASP A 119 1.03 -13.75 -2.78
N SER A 120 1.03 -12.42 -2.90
CA SER A 120 1.65 -11.56 -1.89
C SER A 120 0.79 -11.53 -0.62
N GLY A 121 1.41 -11.11 0.49
CA GLY A 121 0.67 -10.93 1.74
C GLY A 121 -0.49 -9.96 1.60
N ALA A 122 -0.29 -8.87 0.85
CA ALA A 122 -1.36 -7.90 0.61
C ALA A 122 -2.52 -8.51 -0.17
N VAL A 123 -2.23 -9.29 -1.22
CA VAL A 123 -3.28 -9.94 -2.03
C VAL A 123 -4.04 -10.96 -1.19
N ARG A 124 -3.34 -11.76 -0.40
CA ARG A 124 -4.00 -12.73 0.50
C ARG A 124 -4.89 -12.01 1.50
N LEU A 125 -4.42 -10.89 2.02
CA LEU A 125 -5.17 -10.10 2.99
C LEU A 125 -6.43 -9.50 2.34
N MET A 126 -6.30 -8.95 1.13
CA MET A 126 -7.44 -8.43 0.39
C MET A 126 -8.46 -9.52 0.07
N ASN A 127 -7.99 -10.71 -0.30
CA ASN A 127 -8.88 -11.85 -0.54
C ASN A 127 -9.62 -12.27 0.73
N LYS A 128 -8.92 -12.26 1.87
CA LYS A 128 -9.54 -12.57 3.15
C LYS A 128 -10.62 -11.54 3.51
N LEU A 129 -10.44 -10.30 3.09
CA LEU A 129 -11.40 -9.22 3.31
C LEU A 129 -12.48 -9.16 2.23
N ALA A 130 -12.51 -10.13 1.32
CA ALA A 130 -13.48 -10.23 0.23
C ALA A 130 -13.44 -9.04 -0.72
N VAL A 131 -12.26 -8.47 -0.94
CA VAL A 131 -12.08 -7.38 -1.90
C VAL A 131 -12.08 -7.95 -3.31
N ASP A 132 -12.87 -7.34 -4.20
CA ASP A 132 -12.84 -7.66 -5.64
C ASP A 132 -11.64 -6.93 -6.23
N ILE A 133 -10.49 -7.62 -6.29
CA ILE A 133 -9.23 -7.01 -6.72
C ILE A 133 -9.30 -6.53 -8.18
N PRO A 134 -9.84 -7.30 -9.14
CA PRO A 134 -9.99 -6.77 -10.50
C PRO A 134 -10.81 -5.49 -10.57
N ASN A 135 -11.90 -5.42 -9.82
CA ASN A 135 -12.74 -4.21 -9.77
C ASN A 135 -11.98 -3.03 -9.17
N LEU A 136 -11.25 -3.27 -8.09
CA LEU A 136 -10.41 -2.24 -7.46
C LEU A 136 -9.33 -1.75 -8.43
N THR A 137 -8.71 -2.66 -9.18
CA THR A 137 -7.69 -2.32 -10.17
C THR A 137 -8.25 -1.39 -11.24
N ILE A 138 -9.46 -1.68 -11.74
CA ILE A 138 -10.12 -0.83 -12.73
C ILE A 138 -10.37 0.57 -12.15
N ALA A 139 -10.85 0.64 -10.92
CA ALA A 139 -11.10 1.92 -10.26
C ALA A 139 -9.82 2.72 -10.05
N LEU A 140 -8.72 2.05 -9.70
CA LEU A 140 -7.41 2.70 -9.54
C LEU A 140 -6.91 3.25 -10.88
N ARG A 141 -7.01 2.46 -11.94
CA ARG A 141 -6.60 2.91 -13.29
C ARG A 141 -7.41 4.12 -13.73
N GLU A 142 -8.71 4.13 -13.46
CA GLU A 142 -9.57 5.24 -13.79
C GLU A 142 -9.19 6.51 -13.00
N THR A 143 -8.92 6.36 -11.71
CA THR A 143 -8.49 7.46 -10.86
C THR A 143 -7.19 8.07 -11.39
N ILE A 144 -6.21 7.22 -11.73
CA ILE A 144 -4.92 7.67 -12.26
C ILE A 144 -5.11 8.36 -13.60
N ARG A 145 -5.98 7.81 -14.47
CA ARG A 145 -6.27 8.41 -15.77
C ARG A 145 -6.84 9.82 -15.62
N LEU A 146 -7.75 10.01 -14.67
CA LEU A 146 -8.35 11.33 -14.41
C LEU A 146 -7.30 12.32 -13.89
N GLU A 147 -6.39 11.87 -13.03
CA GLU A 147 -5.30 12.70 -12.54
C GLU A 147 -4.37 13.13 -13.67
N GLN A 148 -4.09 12.21 -14.62
CA GLN A 148 -3.28 12.53 -15.80
C GLN A 148 -3.96 13.61 -16.65
N CYS A 149 -5.27 13.52 -16.81
CA CYS A 149 -6.02 14.53 -17.57
C CYS A 149 -5.95 15.90 -16.90
N GLU A 150 -6.02 15.96 -15.58
CA GLU A 150 -5.90 17.19 -14.82
C GLU A 150 -4.53 17.83 -15.02
N GLN A 151 -3.46 17.03 -15.00
CA GLN A 151 -2.10 17.51 -15.21
C GLN A 151 -1.91 18.07 -16.62
N ASN A 152 -2.54 17.45 -17.62
CA ASN A 152 -2.37 17.82 -19.02
C ASN A 152 -3.20 19.05 -19.41
N ASN A 153 -4.12 19.48 -18.54
CA ASN A 153 -4.98 20.64 -18.79
C ASN A 153 -4.43 21.95 -18.21
N ASP A 154 -3.28 21.90 -17.56
CA ASP A 154 -2.62 23.11 -17.01
C ASP A 154 -1.78 23.83 -18.05
#